data_73a7ba6901dcb4a2d0d0f6ed8878654f
#
_entry.id   73a7ba6901dcb4a2d0d0f6ed8878654f
#
_cell.length_a   1.000
_cell.length_b   1.000
_cell.length_c   1.000
_cell.angle_alpha   90.00
_cell.angle_beta   90.00
_cell.angle_gamma   90.00
#
_symmetry.space_group_name_H-M   'P 1'
#
loop_
_entity.id
_entity.type
_entity.pdbx_description
1 polymer ?
#
loop_
_entity_poly.entity_id
_entity_poly.type
_entity_poly.pdbx_seq_one_letter_code
_entity_poly.pdbx_strand_id
1 'polypeptide(L)'
;KPSAMEVACAVDPFACVTHLSAMEFHGLTDRFSKILYLTTPPDKEWREQAQERMARDLGQHMAVHRAARLPMLRYLGFERVEGVRVELMRRSSRGAFKAIKSPSIRVAMVGRVFLDMVREPDNCGGMQHVVDAYREYGSQYLSLILDEIDRHGKPIEKVRAGYLLEAVCRIQHPRIDGWKAFAQRGGSRMLDPQGEYAPTFSETWKLSINVPSLLTDGRGGEGQAGEDLGGE
;
A
#
# COMPACT_ATOMS: atom_id res chain seq x y z
N LYS A 1 -11.37 0.64 -26.80
CA LYS A 1 -11.85 1.63 -25.81
C LYS A 1 -10.82 1.72 -24.70
N PRO A 2 -10.43 2.92 -24.25
CA PRO A 2 -9.48 3.04 -23.14
C PRO A 2 -10.07 2.48 -21.85
N SER A 3 -9.23 1.96 -20.98
CA SER A 3 -9.63 1.47 -19.66
C SER A 3 -9.91 2.64 -18.71
N ALA A 4 -10.64 2.37 -17.61
CA ALA A 4 -10.85 3.38 -16.57
C ALA A 4 -9.54 3.94 -16.00
N MET A 5 -8.49 3.10 -15.90
CA MET A 5 -7.16 3.52 -15.45
C MET A 5 -6.50 4.53 -16.41
N GLU A 6 -6.61 4.27 -17.72
CA GLU A 6 -6.06 5.17 -18.76
C GLU A 6 -6.76 6.53 -18.73
N VAL A 7 -8.11 6.51 -18.71
CA VAL A 7 -8.89 7.76 -18.68
C VAL A 7 -8.59 8.53 -17.40
N ALA A 8 -8.56 7.88 -16.25
CA ALA A 8 -8.26 8.53 -14.97
C ALA A 8 -6.85 9.17 -14.96
N CYS A 9 -5.85 8.45 -15.47
CA CYS A 9 -4.48 8.95 -15.60
C CYS A 9 -4.35 10.07 -16.66
N ALA A 10 -5.25 10.14 -17.64
CA ALA A 10 -5.28 11.23 -18.61
C ALA A 10 -5.95 12.48 -18.01
N VAL A 11 -7.04 12.32 -17.24
CA VAL A 11 -7.77 13.42 -16.59
C VAL A 11 -6.93 14.06 -15.48
N ASP A 12 -6.31 13.27 -14.62
CA ASP A 12 -5.33 13.76 -13.62
C ASP A 12 -3.92 13.30 -14.01
N PRO A 13 -3.09 14.20 -14.57
CA PRO A 13 -1.76 13.87 -15.05
C PRO A 13 -0.78 13.50 -13.93
N PHE A 14 -1.14 13.68 -12.68
CA PHE A 14 -0.31 13.35 -11.51
C PHE A 14 -0.88 12.20 -10.70
N ALA A 15 -2.07 11.69 -11.04
CA ALA A 15 -2.64 10.52 -10.41
C ALA A 15 -1.84 9.25 -10.76
N CYS A 16 -1.83 8.34 -9.80
CA CYS A 16 -1.18 7.04 -9.87
C CYS A 16 -2.15 5.97 -9.38
N VAL A 17 -2.28 4.87 -10.08
CA VAL A 17 -3.06 3.69 -9.67
C VAL A 17 -2.37 3.03 -8.48
N THR A 18 -3.12 2.77 -7.41
CA THR A 18 -2.61 2.27 -6.12
C THR A 18 -3.51 1.20 -5.50
N HIS A 19 -3.13 0.68 -4.33
CA HIS A 19 -3.94 -0.25 -3.54
C HIS A 19 -4.47 -1.45 -4.35
N LEU A 20 -5.72 -1.87 -4.15
CA LEU A 20 -6.29 -3.04 -4.81
C LEU A 20 -6.23 -2.97 -6.34
N SER A 21 -6.39 -1.76 -6.92
CA SER A 21 -6.27 -1.59 -8.37
C SER A 21 -4.83 -1.80 -8.88
N ALA A 22 -3.82 -1.46 -8.10
CA ALA A 22 -2.43 -1.76 -8.42
C ALA A 22 -2.10 -3.23 -8.16
N MET A 23 -2.71 -3.86 -7.14
CA MET A 23 -2.60 -5.32 -6.93
C MET A 23 -3.12 -6.08 -8.14
N GLU A 24 -4.32 -5.73 -8.63
CA GLU A 24 -4.90 -6.30 -9.84
C GLU A 24 -3.99 -6.10 -11.06
N PHE A 25 -3.49 -4.88 -11.25
CA PHE A 25 -2.58 -4.56 -12.37
C PHE A 25 -1.29 -5.39 -12.36
N HIS A 26 -0.75 -5.70 -11.18
CA HIS A 26 0.48 -6.50 -11.01
C HIS A 26 0.23 -8.00 -10.90
N GLY A 27 -1.01 -8.46 -10.94
CA GLY A 27 -1.35 -9.88 -10.76
C GLY A 27 -1.09 -10.37 -9.33
N LEU A 28 -1.21 -9.49 -8.33
CA LEU A 28 -1.05 -9.81 -6.90
C LEU A 28 -2.39 -10.23 -6.26
N THR A 29 -3.44 -10.36 -7.04
CA THR A 29 -4.78 -10.71 -6.60
C THR A 29 -5.63 -11.18 -7.77
N ASP A 30 -6.52 -12.13 -7.51
CA ASP A 30 -7.58 -12.57 -8.44
C ASP A 30 -8.89 -11.76 -8.23
N ARG A 31 -8.89 -10.81 -7.31
CA ARG A 31 -10.07 -9.98 -7.03
C ARG A 31 -10.13 -8.81 -8.01
N PHE A 32 -11.26 -8.69 -8.69
CA PHE A 32 -11.57 -7.54 -9.54
C PHE A 32 -12.19 -6.42 -8.70
N SER A 33 -11.51 -5.29 -8.64
CA SER A 33 -12.02 -4.14 -7.89
C SER A 33 -13.16 -3.45 -8.64
N LYS A 34 -14.28 -3.19 -7.94
CA LYS A 34 -15.36 -2.33 -8.43
C LYS A 34 -15.06 -0.84 -8.24
N ILE A 35 -13.96 -0.53 -7.60
CA ILE A 35 -13.49 0.81 -7.28
C ILE A 35 -12.09 0.96 -7.85
N LEU A 36 -11.85 2.06 -8.56
CA LEU A 36 -10.52 2.44 -9.02
C LEU A 36 -9.83 3.27 -7.93
N TYR A 37 -8.81 2.69 -7.31
CA TYR A 37 -8.01 3.36 -6.29
C TYR A 37 -6.88 4.17 -6.93
N LEU A 38 -6.84 5.45 -6.64
CA LEU A 38 -5.84 6.39 -7.14
C LEU A 38 -5.22 7.20 -6.01
N THR A 39 -3.98 7.59 -6.18
CA THR A 39 -3.32 8.58 -5.32
C THR A 39 -2.82 9.73 -6.17
N THR A 40 -3.08 10.97 -5.73
CA THR A 40 -2.64 12.21 -6.37
C THR A 40 -2.02 13.15 -5.34
N PRO A 41 -1.17 14.14 -5.72
CA PRO A 41 -0.65 15.12 -4.78
C PRO A 41 -1.76 15.93 -4.09
N PRO A 42 -1.51 16.47 -2.88
CA PRO A 42 -2.35 17.50 -2.28
C PRO A 42 -2.46 18.75 -3.17
N ASP A 43 -3.49 19.55 -2.97
CA ASP A 43 -3.83 20.68 -3.85
C ASP A 43 -2.69 21.65 -4.12
N LYS A 44 -1.87 21.94 -3.10
CA LYS A 44 -0.74 22.84 -3.24
C LYS A 44 0.32 22.25 -4.15
N GLU A 45 0.76 21.04 -3.85
CA GLU A 45 1.77 20.32 -4.62
C GLU A 45 1.28 20.02 -6.05
N TRP A 46 -0.02 19.70 -6.20
CA TRP A 46 -0.62 19.48 -7.51
C TRP A 46 -0.51 20.73 -8.40
N ARG A 47 -0.82 21.92 -7.83
CA ARG A 47 -0.73 23.19 -8.55
C ARG A 47 0.71 23.56 -8.91
N GLU A 48 1.65 23.30 -8.00
CA GLU A 48 3.09 23.51 -8.25
C GLU A 48 3.56 22.62 -9.39
N GLN A 49 3.26 21.32 -9.37
CA GLN A 49 3.59 20.38 -10.44
C GLN A 49 2.91 20.73 -11.77
N ALA A 50 1.69 21.26 -11.72
CA ALA A 50 0.97 21.72 -12.92
C ALA A 50 1.68 22.91 -13.57
N GLN A 51 2.12 23.89 -12.77
CA GLN A 51 2.87 25.03 -13.25
C GLN A 51 4.22 24.63 -13.87
N GLU A 52 4.97 23.76 -13.18
CA GLU A 52 6.24 23.23 -13.66
C GLU A 52 6.08 22.47 -14.97
N ARG A 53 5.06 21.64 -15.07
CA ARG A 53 4.74 20.91 -16.28
C ARG A 53 4.43 21.84 -17.43
N MET A 54 3.55 22.82 -17.23
CA MET A 54 3.22 23.80 -18.28
C MET A 54 4.44 24.63 -18.68
N ALA A 55 5.28 25.05 -17.75
CA ALA A 55 6.49 25.78 -18.03
C ALA A 55 7.46 24.96 -18.91
N ARG A 56 7.60 23.68 -18.61
CA ARG A 56 8.42 22.75 -19.39
C ARG A 56 7.82 22.49 -20.78
N ASP A 57 6.52 22.21 -20.84
CA ASP A 57 5.85 21.80 -22.08
C ASP A 57 5.70 22.98 -23.06
N LEU A 58 5.48 24.20 -22.57
CA LEU A 58 5.36 25.42 -23.37
C LEU A 58 6.69 26.14 -23.61
N GLY A 59 7.69 25.96 -22.74
CA GLY A 59 9.00 26.56 -22.86
C GLY A 59 8.92 28.08 -23.10
N GLN A 60 9.54 28.54 -24.17
CA GLN A 60 9.54 29.97 -24.58
C GLN A 60 8.15 30.55 -24.88
N HIS A 61 7.16 29.68 -25.19
CA HIS A 61 5.79 30.10 -25.50
C HIS A 61 4.95 30.41 -24.27
N MET A 62 5.46 30.16 -23.04
CA MET A 62 4.73 30.39 -21.81
C MET A 62 4.29 31.85 -21.62
N ALA A 63 5.15 32.81 -22.04
CA ALA A 63 4.84 34.24 -22.00
C ALA A 63 3.66 34.59 -22.94
N VAL A 64 3.64 34.06 -24.12
CA VAL A 64 2.56 34.24 -25.11
C VAL A 64 1.27 33.61 -24.61
N HIS A 65 1.36 32.39 -24.07
CA HIS A 65 0.22 31.68 -23.48
C HIS A 65 -0.45 32.53 -22.37
N ARG A 66 0.33 33.12 -21.45
CA ARG A 66 -0.16 34.00 -20.40
C ARG A 66 -0.75 35.30 -20.94
N ALA A 67 -0.07 35.95 -21.89
CA ALA A 67 -0.56 37.18 -22.52
C ALA A 67 -1.91 36.95 -23.24
N ALA A 68 -2.07 35.79 -23.87
CA ALA A 68 -3.33 35.40 -24.52
C ALA A 68 -4.42 34.93 -23.52
N ARG A 69 -4.13 34.93 -22.22
CA ARG A 69 -5.05 34.47 -21.14
C ARG A 69 -5.59 33.06 -21.36
N LEU A 70 -4.80 32.17 -21.94
CA LEU A 70 -5.19 30.79 -22.19
C LEU A 70 -5.27 30.02 -20.86
N PRO A 71 -6.16 29.00 -20.78
CA PRO A 71 -6.36 28.24 -19.56
C PRO A 71 -5.07 27.56 -19.06
N MET A 72 -4.81 27.67 -17.78
CA MET A 72 -3.80 26.87 -17.08
C MET A 72 -4.31 25.48 -16.82
N LEU A 73 -3.40 24.49 -16.69
CA LEU A 73 -3.75 23.14 -16.27
C LEU A 73 -4.43 23.21 -14.90
N ARG A 74 -5.62 22.63 -14.80
CA ARG A 74 -6.46 22.63 -13.59
C ARG A 74 -6.73 21.22 -13.13
N TYR A 75 -6.82 21.05 -11.82
CA TYR A 75 -7.36 19.83 -11.24
C TYR A 75 -8.86 19.73 -11.58
N LEU A 76 -9.23 18.60 -12.17
CA LEU A 76 -10.64 18.24 -12.41
C LEU A 76 -10.99 17.12 -11.43
N GLY A 77 -11.85 17.44 -10.45
CA GLY A 77 -12.39 16.44 -9.57
C GLY A 77 -13.28 15.47 -10.34
N PHE A 78 -13.15 14.18 -10.08
CA PHE A 78 -14.00 13.14 -10.66
C PHE A 78 -14.23 12.01 -9.66
N GLU A 79 -15.47 11.55 -9.56
CA GLU A 79 -15.87 10.45 -8.67
C GLU A 79 -16.12 9.15 -9.43
N ARG A 80 -16.26 9.23 -10.74
CA ARG A 80 -16.46 8.10 -11.64
C ARG A 80 -15.74 8.30 -12.95
N VAL A 81 -15.22 7.20 -13.48
CA VAL A 81 -14.56 7.14 -14.80
C VAL A 81 -15.04 5.88 -15.51
N GLU A 82 -15.55 5.99 -16.72
CA GLU A 82 -16.08 4.87 -17.51
C GLU A 82 -17.10 4.00 -16.73
N GLY A 83 -17.90 4.64 -15.85
CA GLY A 83 -18.85 3.95 -14.98
C GLY A 83 -18.26 3.37 -13.68
N VAL A 84 -16.94 3.29 -13.56
CA VAL A 84 -16.23 2.80 -12.37
C VAL A 84 -16.14 3.92 -11.34
N ARG A 85 -16.49 3.63 -10.08
CA ARG A 85 -16.29 4.54 -8.95
C ARG A 85 -14.78 4.75 -8.73
N VAL A 86 -14.39 5.99 -8.42
CA VAL A 86 -13.00 6.32 -8.11
C VAL A 86 -12.86 6.67 -6.63
N GLU A 87 -11.90 6.08 -5.97
CA GLU A 87 -11.42 6.48 -4.64
C GLU A 87 -10.08 7.18 -4.81
N LEU A 88 -10.09 8.52 -4.69
CA LEU A 88 -8.92 9.36 -4.92
C LEU A 88 -8.34 9.86 -3.60
N MET A 89 -7.17 9.38 -3.25
CA MET A 89 -6.45 9.77 -2.04
C MET A 89 -5.40 10.82 -2.36
N ARG A 90 -5.27 11.83 -1.48
CA ARG A 90 -4.27 12.88 -1.60
C ARG A 90 -3.08 12.61 -0.68
N ARG A 91 -1.88 12.47 -1.27
CA ARG A 91 -0.65 12.09 -0.55
C ARG A 91 0.55 12.88 -1.08
N SER A 92 1.30 13.54 -0.18
CA SER A 92 2.59 14.17 -0.53
C SER A 92 3.62 13.11 -0.89
N SER A 93 3.74 12.06 -0.08
CA SER A 93 4.60 10.91 -0.42
C SER A 93 3.80 9.85 -1.17
N ARG A 94 3.99 9.78 -2.48
CA ARG A 94 3.33 8.79 -3.34
C ARG A 94 4.12 7.49 -3.48
N GLY A 95 5.36 7.45 -2.95
CA GLY A 95 6.26 6.32 -3.10
C GLY A 95 6.72 6.10 -4.55
N ALA A 96 7.29 4.93 -4.81
CA ALA A 96 7.74 4.58 -6.15
C ALA A 96 6.56 4.22 -7.06
N PHE A 97 6.52 4.82 -8.26
CA PHE A 97 5.58 4.47 -9.32
C PHE A 97 6.28 4.44 -10.68
N LYS A 98 5.69 3.74 -11.62
CA LYS A 98 6.15 3.72 -13.01
C LYS A 98 5.08 4.27 -13.93
N ALA A 99 5.53 4.97 -14.99
CA ALA A 99 4.68 5.38 -16.10
C ALA A 99 4.80 4.35 -17.22
N ILE A 100 3.68 3.87 -17.71
CA ILE A 100 3.58 2.96 -18.83
C ILE A 100 3.07 3.79 -20.01
N LYS A 101 3.77 3.72 -21.15
CA LYS A 101 3.44 4.56 -22.30
C LYS A 101 2.26 4.02 -23.11
N SER A 102 2.10 2.70 -23.12
CA SER A 102 1.00 2.06 -23.84
C SER A 102 0.55 0.82 -23.05
N PRO A 103 -0.60 0.87 -22.40
CA PRO A 103 -1.48 2.02 -22.18
C PRO A 103 -0.85 3.15 -21.34
N SER A 104 -1.36 4.39 -21.47
CA SER A 104 -0.83 5.55 -20.72
C SER A 104 -1.29 5.54 -19.25
N ILE A 105 -0.70 4.69 -18.45
CA ILE A 105 -1.04 4.49 -17.03
C ILE A 105 0.18 4.83 -16.16
N ARG A 106 -0.06 5.46 -15.02
CA ARG A 106 0.90 5.52 -13.92
C ARG A 106 0.42 4.60 -12.82
N VAL A 107 1.27 3.68 -12.40
CA VAL A 107 0.92 2.67 -11.40
C VAL A 107 2.02 2.57 -10.34
N ALA A 108 1.62 2.41 -9.08
CA ALA A 108 2.53 2.14 -7.98
C ALA A 108 3.38 0.91 -8.27
N MET A 109 4.68 0.96 -7.98
CA MET A 109 5.56 -0.19 -8.09
C MET A 109 5.21 -1.24 -7.02
N VAL A 110 5.55 -2.48 -7.27
CA VAL A 110 5.19 -3.62 -6.41
C VAL A 110 5.57 -3.38 -4.95
N GLY A 111 6.80 -2.92 -4.66
CA GLY A 111 7.21 -2.61 -3.28
C GLY A 111 6.27 -1.60 -2.60
N ARG A 112 5.84 -0.55 -3.34
CA ARG A 112 4.87 0.44 -2.85
C ARG A 112 3.51 -0.18 -2.58
N VAL A 113 3.06 -1.10 -3.42
CA VAL A 113 1.78 -1.81 -3.21
C VAL A 113 1.81 -2.59 -1.90
N PHE A 114 2.91 -3.29 -1.60
CA PHE A 114 3.08 -3.98 -0.32
C PHE A 114 3.11 -3.04 0.89
N LEU A 115 3.67 -1.84 0.74
CA LEU A 115 3.57 -0.81 1.79
C LEU A 115 2.14 -0.32 1.98
N ASP A 116 1.40 -0.09 0.89
CA ASP A 116 -0.01 0.31 0.95
C ASP A 116 -0.88 -0.75 1.63
N MET A 117 -0.60 -2.04 1.42
CA MET A 117 -1.28 -3.16 2.08
C MET A 117 -1.23 -3.09 3.61
N VAL A 118 -0.06 -2.79 4.20
CA VAL A 118 0.09 -2.71 5.67
C VAL A 118 -0.33 -1.36 6.24
N ARG A 119 -0.43 -0.35 5.40
CA ARG A 119 -0.85 1.02 5.74
C ARG A 119 -2.36 1.16 5.77
N GLU A 120 -3.02 0.71 4.72
CA GLU A 120 -4.45 0.88 4.45
C GLU A 120 -5.05 -0.43 3.90
N PRO A 121 -5.07 -1.50 4.73
CA PRO A 121 -5.48 -2.83 4.26
C PRO A 121 -6.89 -2.87 3.69
N ASP A 122 -7.82 -2.04 4.17
CA ASP A 122 -9.20 -2.00 3.65
C ASP A 122 -9.25 -1.62 2.17
N ASN A 123 -8.37 -0.71 1.75
CA ASN A 123 -8.26 -0.32 0.34
C ASN A 123 -7.54 -1.39 -0.52
N CYS A 124 -7.01 -2.43 0.13
CA CYS A 124 -6.33 -3.57 -0.48
C CYS A 124 -7.12 -4.88 -0.34
N GLY A 125 -8.43 -4.80 -0.04
CA GLY A 125 -9.32 -5.96 0.09
C GLY A 125 -9.42 -6.54 1.50
N GLY A 126 -8.95 -5.79 2.51
CA GLY A 126 -8.95 -6.16 3.93
C GLY A 126 -7.70 -6.89 4.38
N MET A 127 -7.45 -6.89 5.69
CA MET A 127 -6.19 -7.41 6.25
C MET A 127 -5.98 -8.90 5.99
N GLN A 128 -7.05 -9.71 5.94
CA GLN A 128 -6.92 -11.13 5.57
C GLN A 128 -6.33 -11.29 4.16
N HIS A 129 -6.82 -10.49 3.20
CA HIS A 129 -6.31 -10.52 1.83
C HIS A 129 -4.85 -10.05 1.75
N VAL A 130 -4.47 -9.07 2.57
CA VAL A 130 -3.07 -8.65 2.72
C VAL A 130 -2.19 -9.79 3.21
N VAL A 131 -2.64 -10.54 4.24
CA VAL A 131 -1.92 -11.72 4.75
C VAL A 131 -1.70 -12.75 3.63
N ASP A 132 -2.75 -13.03 2.85
CA ASP A 132 -2.68 -13.99 1.76
C ASP A 132 -1.71 -13.53 0.66
N ALA A 133 -1.75 -12.25 0.27
CA ALA A 133 -0.83 -11.68 -0.72
C ALA A 133 0.64 -11.70 -0.23
N TYR A 134 0.88 -11.43 1.06
CA TYR A 134 2.23 -11.55 1.63
C TYR A 134 2.72 -13.00 1.62
N ARG A 135 1.87 -13.98 1.98
CA ARG A 135 2.21 -15.41 1.94
C ARG A 135 2.60 -15.86 0.54
N GLU A 136 1.85 -15.43 -0.47
CA GLU A 136 2.02 -15.87 -1.84
C GLU A 136 3.20 -15.18 -2.53
N TYR A 137 3.32 -13.86 -2.38
CA TYR A 137 4.26 -13.05 -3.16
C TYR A 137 5.40 -12.42 -2.35
N GLY A 138 5.35 -12.44 -1.01
CA GLY A 138 6.31 -11.75 -0.15
C GLY A 138 7.76 -12.18 -0.37
N SER A 139 8.00 -13.47 -0.59
CA SER A 139 9.34 -13.99 -0.90
C SER A 139 9.82 -13.57 -2.29
N GLN A 140 8.93 -13.62 -3.29
CA GLN A 140 9.23 -13.27 -4.67
C GLN A 140 9.66 -11.81 -4.83
N TYR A 141 9.00 -10.89 -4.10
CA TYR A 141 9.24 -9.46 -4.20
C TYR A 141 10.00 -8.87 -3.01
N LEU A 142 10.68 -9.71 -2.21
CA LEU A 142 11.29 -9.32 -0.95
C LEU A 142 12.17 -8.08 -1.06
N SER A 143 13.08 -8.01 -2.02
CA SER A 143 13.98 -6.87 -2.18
C SER A 143 13.25 -5.55 -2.43
N LEU A 144 12.21 -5.59 -3.26
CA LEU A 144 11.38 -4.41 -3.56
C LEU A 144 10.57 -3.95 -2.34
N ILE A 145 10.04 -4.91 -1.57
CA ILE A 145 9.32 -4.66 -0.32
C ILE A 145 10.24 -4.00 0.71
N LEU A 146 11.42 -4.59 0.92
CA LEU A 146 12.40 -4.06 1.86
C LEU A 146 12.83 -2.64 1.49
N ASP A 147 13.12 -2.39 0.21
CA ASP A 147 13.57 -1.07 -0.27
C ASP A 147 12.52 0.01 -0.07
N GLU A 148 11.27 -0.29 -0.39
CA GLU A 148 10.17 0.68 -0.25
C GLU A 148 9.84 0.96 1.21
N ILE A 149 9.77 -0.09 2.04
CA ILE A 149 9.45 0.05 3.46
C ILE A 149 10.57 0.76 4.23
N ASP A 150 11.83 0.52 3.90
CA ASP A 150 12.94 1.26 4.54
C ASP A 150 12.89 2.75 4.23
N ARG A 151 12.59 3.11 2.98
CA ARG A 151 12.59 4.50 2.52
C ARG A 151 11.34 5.27 2.95
N HIS A 152 10.18 4.63 2.93
CA HIS A 152 8.87 5.29 3.01
C HIS A 152 7.97 4.77 4.12
N GLY A 153 8.32 3.66 4.75
CA GLY A 153 7.55 3.04 5.83
C GLY A 153 7.69 3.79 7.15
N LYS A 154 6.55 4.11 7.77
CA LYS A 154 6.50 4.60 9.16
C LYS A 154 6.88 3.48 10.13
N PRO A 155 7.26 3.81 11.38
CA PRO A 155 7.60 2.79 12.39
C PRO A 155 6.59 1.66 12.52
N ILE A 156 5.29 1.97 12.57
CA ILE A 156 4.24 0.94 12.69
C ILE A 156 4.10 0.09 11.41
N GLU A 157 4.32 0.66 10.24
CA GLU A 157 4.26 -0.06 8.97
C GLU A 157 5.44 -1.05 8.84
N LYS A 158 6.64 -0.65 9.32
CA LYS A 158 7.81 -1.55 9.42
C LYS A 158 7.52 -2.72 10.36
N VAL A 159 6.88 -2.46 11.48
CA VAL A 159 6.51 -3.49 12.46
C VAL A 159 5.48 -4.46 11.90
N ARG A 160 4.43 -3.98 11.23
CA ARG A 160 3.42 -4.83 10.57
C ARG A 160 4.02 -5.68 9.46
N ALA A 161 4.78 -5.05 8.56
CA ALA A 161 5.45 -5.77 7.47
C ALA A 161 6.48 -6.77 7.98
N GLY A 162 7.24 -6.40 9.00
CA GLY A 162 8.21 -7.29 9.65
C GLY A 162 7.55 -8.53 10.23
N TYR A 163 6.43 -8.36 10.94
CA TYR A 163 5.65 -9.49 11.44
C TYR A 163 5.15 -10.41 10.30
N LEU A 164 4.60 -9.83 9.23
CA LEU A 164 4.12 -10.61 8.09
C LEU A 164 5.27 -11.36 7.40
N LEU A 165 6.39 -10.72 7.16
CA LEU A 165 7.52 -11.35 6.49
C LEU A 165 8.18 -12.42 7.36
N GLU A 166 8.45 -12.12 8.64
CA GLU A 166 9.16 -13.06 9.53
C GLU A 166 8.22 -14.16 10.05
N ALA A 167 7.10 -13.80 10.69
CA ALA A 167 6.26 -14.76 11.39
C ALA A 167 5.31 -15.53 10.44
N VAL A 168 4.76 -14.85 9.43
CA VAL A 168 3.78 -15.45 8.51
C VAL A 168 4.45 -16.09 7.31
N CYS A 169 5.38 -15.38 6.65
CA CYS A 169 6.09 -15.88 5.47
C CYS A 169 7.34 -16.72 5.81
N ARG A 170 7.75 -16.77 7.09
CA ARG A 170 8.96 -17.48 7.57
C ARG A 170 10.26 -17.00 6.92
N ILE A 171 10.34 -15.72 6.58
CA ILE A 171 11.51 -15.10 5.97
C ILE A 171 12.40 -14.51 7.07
N GLN A 172 13.67 -14.93 7.08
CA GLN A 172 14.70 -14.33 7.94
C GLN A 172 15.61 -13.43 7.09
N HIS A 173 15.75 -12.17 7.48
CA HIS A 173 16.58 -11.22 6.77
C HIS A 173 17.06 -10.09 7.70
N PRO A 174 18.36 -9.67 7.66
CA PRO A 174 18.92 -8.67 8.58
C PRO A 174 18.17 -7.33 8.61
N ARG A 175 17.62 -6.90 7.48
CA ARG A 175 16.81 -5.66 7.41
C ARG A 175 15.50 -5.81 8.17
N ILE A 176 14.85 -6.97 8.11
CA ILE A 176 13.63 -7.28 8.88
C ILE A 176 13.99 -7.27 10.37
N ASP A 177 15.11 -7.88 10.77
CA ASP A 177 15.58 -7.84 12.14
C ASP A 177 15.81 -6.41 12.64
N GLY A 178 16.38 -5.55 11.79
CA GLY A 178 16.55 -4.13 12.08
C GLY A 178 15.23 -3.40 12.38
N TRP A 179 14.11 -3.83 11.79
CA TRP A 179 12.80 -3.22 12.05
C TRP A 179 12.24 -3.53 13.44
N LYS A 180 12.73 -4.55 14.13
CA LYS A 180 12.38 -4.85 15.53
C LYS A 180 12.69 -3.70 16.48
N ALA A 181 13.64 -2.83 16.13
CA ALA A 181 13.94 -1.63 16.89
C ALA A 181 12.74 -0.64 16.95
N PHE A 182 11.81 -0.72 16.02
CA PHE A 182 10.58 0.07 15.98
C PHE A 182 9.42 -0.58 16.77
N ALA A 183 9.59 -1.80 17.25
CA ALA A 183 8.61 -2.55 18.03
C ALA A 183 8.59 -2.05 19.49
N GLN A 184 7.89 -0.94 19.74
CA GLN A 184 7.79 -0.32 21.08
C GLN A 184 6.48 -0.68 21.74
N ARG A 185 6.50 -0.83 23.07
CA ARG A 185 5.28 -0.93 23.88
C ARG A 185 4.59 0.44 23.91
N GLY A 186 3.27 0.46 23.75
CA GLY A 186 2.45 1.67 23.91
C GLY A 186 1.31 1.72 22.91
N GLY A 187 0.11 2.00 23.42
CA GLY A 187 -1.12 2.10 22.63
C GLY A 187 -1.58 0.76 22.03
N SER A 188 -2.75 0.79 21.45
CA SER A 188 -3.33 -0.38 20.77
C SER A 188 -2.65 -0.59 19.41
N ARG A 189 -1.43 -1.13 19.41
CA ARG A 189 -0.75 -1.49 18.16
C ARG A 189 -1.29 -2.81 17.66
N MET A 190 -2.04 -2.77 16.59
CA MET A 190 -2.70 -3.93 15.98
C MET A 190 -2.12 -4.21 14.60
N LEU A 191 -2.15 -5.48 14.21
CA LEU A 191 -1.78 -5.89 12.85
C LEU A 191 -2.77 -5.32 11.84
N ASP A 192 -4.07 -5.52 12.08
CA ASP A 192 -5.14 -4.84 11.35
C ASP A 192 -5.50 -3.53 12.07
N PRO A 193 -5.21 -2.36 11.47
CA PRO A 193 -5.50 -1.07 12.10
C PRO A 193 -6.99 -0.76 12.22
N GLN A 194 -7.85 -1.43 11.48
CA GLN A 194 -9.30 -1.21 11.44
C GLN A 194 -10.08 -2.27 12.24
N GLY A 195 -9.42 -3.37 12.58
CA GLY A 195 -10.03 -4.46 13.34
C GLY A 195 -10.11 -4.16 14.84
N GLU A 196 -10.83 -5.00 15.56
CA GLU A 196 -10.88 -4.96 17.04
C GLU A 196 -9.59 -5.55 17.62
N TYR A 197 -9.28 -5.12 18.86
CA TYR A 197 -8.12 -5.66 19.59
C TYR A 197 -8.33 -7.14 19.91
N ALA A 198 -7.30 -7.97 19.69
CA ALA A 198 -7.28 -9.36 20.09
C ALA A 198 -6.27 -9.59 21.24
N PRO A 199 -6.55 -10.52 22.18
CA PRO A 199 -5.63 -10.82 23.27
C PRO A 199 -4.35 -11.54 22.83
N THR A 200 -4.35 -12.17 21.66
CA THR A 200 -3.16 -12.78 21.06
C THR A 200 -2.15 -11.70 20.68
N PHE A 201 -0.94 -11.83 21.18
CA PHE A 201 0.07 -10.78 21.10
C PHE A 201 1.44 -11.32 20.68
N SER A 202 2.08 -10.64 19.76
CA SER A 202 3.48 -10.93 19.39
C SER A 202 4.42 -10.16 20.29
N GLU A 203 5.15 -10.85 21.17
CA GLU A 203 6.13 -10.23 22.05
C GLU A 203 7.32 -9.65 21.27
N THR A 204 7.72 -10.28 20.17
CA THR A 204 8.80 -9.81 19.31
C THR A 204 8.44 -8.51 18.60
N TRP A 205 7.25 -8.45 18.01
CA TRP A 205 6.81 -7.31 17.20
C TRP A 205 5.95 -6.31 17.95
N LYS A 206 5.61 -6.59 19.24
CA LYS A 206 4.76 -5.75 20.07
C LYS A 206 3.44 -5.37 19.38
N LEU A 207 2.79 -6.35 18.76
CA LEU A 207 1.53 -6.23 18.02
C LEU A 207 0.47 -7.15 18.60
N SER A 208 -0.76 -6.65 18.74
CA SER A 208 -1.95 -7.50 18.84
C SER A 208 -2.23 -8.13 17.47
N ILE A 209 -2.36 -9.45 17.45
CA ILE A 209 -2.62 -10.24 16.25
C ILE A 209 -4.12 -10.46 16.15
N ASN A 210 -4.79 -9.51 15.50
CA ASN A 210 -6.24 -9.43 15.41
C ASN A 210 -6.80 -9.89 14.05
N VAL A 211 -6.10 -10.80 13.38
CA VAL A 211 -6.53 -11.41 12.12
C VAL A 211 -6.92 -12.86 12.39
N PRO A 212 -8.21 -13.24 12.21
CA PRO A 212 -8.73 -14.56 12.65
C PRO A 212 -7.95 -15.77 12.14
N SER A 213 -7.49 -15.76 10.89
CA SER A 213 -6.72 -16.89 10.32
C SER A 213 -5.37 -17.11 11.01
N LEU A 214 -4.78 -16.06 11.59
CA LEU A 214 -3.51 -16.15 12.30
C LEU A 214 -3.70 -16.56 13.77
N LEU A 215 -4.91 -16.48 14.31
CA LEU A 215 -5.24 -16.93 15.66
C LEU A 215 -5.39 -18.45 15.74
N THR A 216 -5.79 -19.09 14.66
CA THR A 216 -5.98 -20.56 14.61
C THR A 216 -4.67 -21.30 14.42
N ASP A 217 -3.70 -20.74 13.71
CA ASP A 217 -2.39 -21.34 13.47
C ASP A 217 -1.54 -21.46 14.76
N GLY A 218 -1.83 -20.65 15.81
CA GLY A 218 -1.10 -20.67 17.07
C GLY A 218 -1.53 -21.75 18.09
N ARG A 219 -2.59 -22.50 17.84
CA ARG A 219 -3.08 -23.56 18.75
C ARG A 219 -2.46 -24.93 18.54
N GLY A 220 -1.54 -25.06 17.60
CA GLY A 220 -0.87 -26.34 17.27
C GLY A 220 0.49 -26.57 17.91
N GLY A 221 0.95 -25.75 18.86
CA GLY A 221 2.33 -25.76 19.31
C GLY A 221 2.63 -25.66 20.81
N GLU A 222 1.68 -25.92 21.72
CA GLU A 222 2.05 -26.10 23.13
C GLU A 222 1.59 -27.49 23.60
N GLY A 223 2.62 -28.32 23.78
CA GLY A 223 2.49 -29.73 24.15
C GLY A 223 1.75 -29.95 25.43
N GLN A 224 0.92 -30.96 25.46
CA GLN A 224 0.55 -31.70 26.64
C GLN A 224 1.84 -32.12 27.38
N ALA A 225 2.18 -31.37 28.42
CA ALA A 225 3.02 -31.91 29.48
C ALA A 225 2.18 -32.97 30.22
N GLY A 226 2.60 -34.21 30.10
CA GLY A 226 1.96 -35.34 30.75
C GLY A 226 1.92 -35.15 32.26
N GLU A 227 0.72 -35.20 32.84
CA GLU A 227 0.54 -35.58 34.22
C GLU A 227 0.72 -37.07 34.31
N ASP A 228 1.92 -37.47 34.72
CA ASP A 228 2.21 -38.80 35.19
C ASP A 228 1.73 -38.84 36.66
N LEU A 229 0.54 -39.35 36.89
CA LEU A 229 0.07 -39.72 38.20
C LEU A 229 0.55 -41.14 38.51
N GLY A 230 1.73 -41.20 39.12
CA GLY A 230 2.09 -42.33 39.92
C GLY A 230 1.14 -42.45 41.13
N GLY A 231 0.48 -43.56 41.25
CA GLY A 231 -0.30 -43.99 42.38
C GLY A 231 -0.05 -45.44 42.67
N GLU A 232 0.34 -45.72 43.85
CA GLU A 232 0.29 -47.07 44.44
C GLU A 232 -1.11 -47.65 44.38
#